data_03ef87ba4e66a6cbe95f875ba2657d99
#
_entry.id   03ef87ba4e66a6cbe95f875ba2657d99
#
_cell.length_a   1.000
_cell.length_b   1.000
_cell.length_c   1.000
_cell.angle_alpha   90.00
_cell.angle_beta   90.00
_cell.angle_gamma   90.00
#
_symmetry.space_group_name_H-M   'P 1'
#
loop_
_entity.id
_entity.type
_entity.pdbx_description
1 polymer ?
#
loop_
_entity_poly.entity_id
_entity_poly.type
_entity_poly.pdbx_seq_one_letter_code
_entity_poly.pdbx_strand_id
1 'polypeptide(L)'
;VGVIGHADRARPLRDYCLGLMMPCERKSVEPMAAVTAPERTAAQHQSLLHFVGEGRWSDEMVLAKVREMVLPEIERHGPIEAWIIDDTGFPKKGTHSVGVARQYCGQLGKEDNCQVAVSLSIANADASLPAAYRLYLPQEWAKDSARLRKAGVPDDAGFKTKHEIALDQLRWACEAGLPRGVALLDAGYGNNSELRADITGLGLTYVAGILSNTTVWPRGTGPLPP
;
A
#
# COMPACT_ATOMS: atom_id res chain seq x y z
N VAL A 1 18.69 2.22 13.44
CA VAL A 1 18.14 2.03 14.80
C VAL A 1 17.11 3.11 15.13
N GLY A 2 17.36 4.38 14.80
CA GLY A 2 16.46 5.50 15.12
C GLY A 2 15.03 5.32 14.63
N VAL A 3 14.86 4.73 13.43
CA VAL A 3 13.55 4.55 12.77
C VAL A 3 12.68 3.47 13.45
N ILE A 4 13.29 2.44 14.01
CA ILE A 4 12.60 1.33 14.69
C ILE A 4 12.49 1.51 16.19
N GLY A 5 12.93 2.65 16.73
CA GLY A 5 12.75 3.11 18.10
C GLY A 5 13.62 2.42 19.16
N HIS A 6 14.19 1.24 18.95
CA HIS A 6 15.04 0.54 19.90
C HIS A 6 16.08 -0.35 19.22
N ALA A 7 17.29 -0.44 19.79
CA ALA A 7 18.39 -1.23 19.22
C ALA A 7 18.05 -2.73 19.11
N ASP A 8 17.33 -3.28 20.09
CA ASP A 8 16.97 -4.71 20.11
C ASP A 8 16.07 -5.12 18.94
N ARG A 9 15.40 -4.16 18.27
CA ARG A 9 14.58 -4.41 17.09
C ARG A 9 15.39 -4.52 15.80
N ALA A 10 16.66 -4.10 15.82
CA ALA A 10 17.52 -4.11 14.62
C ALA A 10 17.77 -5.52 14.09
N ARG A 11 18.04 -6.48 15.00
CA ARG A 11 18.25 -7.87 14.61
C ARG A 11 16.97 -8.53 14.08
N PRO A 12 15.82 -8.46 14.78
CA PRO A 12 14.56 -8.99 14.26
C PRO A 12 14.14 -8.36 12.92
N LEU A 13 14.33 -7.05 12.71
CA LEU A 13 14.08 -6.40 11.42
C LEU A 13 14.96 -7.00 10.33
N ARG A 14 16.27 -7.11 10.56
CA ARG A 14 17.20 -7.70 9.59
C ARG A 14 16.82 -9.14 9.26
N ASP A 15 16.51 -9.93 10.26
CA ASP A 15 16.18 -11.35 10.10
C ASP A 15 14.82 -11.49 9.38
N TYR A 16 13.85 -10.58 9.62
CA TYR A 16 12.59 -10.52 8.89
C TYR A 16 12.81 -10.18 7.41
N CYS A 17 13.59 -9.14 7.11
CA CYS A 17 13.93 -8.77 5.73
C CYS A 17 14.68 -9.91 5.02
N LEU A 18 15.61 -10.57 5.70
CA LEU A 18 16.31 -11.74 5.17
C LEU A 18 15.34 -12.87 4.85
N GLY A 19 14.41 -13.18 5.76
CA GLY A 19 13.36 -14.19 5.55
C GLY A 19 12.46 -13.88 4.36
N LEU A 20 12.14 -12.60 4.10
CA LEU A 20 11.41 -12.19 2.92
C LEU A 20 12.19 -12.46 1.61
N MET A 21 13.51 -12.34 1.63
CA MET A 21 14.37 -12.56 0.46
C MET A 21 14.73 -14.03 0.25
N MET A 22 14.82 -14.84 1.31
CA MET A 22 15.20 -16.26 1.19
C MET A 22 14.06 -17.10 0.59
N PRO A 23 14.38 -18.15 -0.18
CA PRO A 23 13.38 -19.07 -0.71
C PRO A 23 12.68 -19.82 0.44
N CYS A 24 11.34 -19.77 0.47
CA CYS A 24 10.51 -20.56 1.36
C CYS A 24 9.12 -20.72 0.73
N GLU A 25 8.38 -21.74 1.11
CA GLU A 25 7.07 -22.05 0.52
C GLU A 25 6.06 -20.91 0.62
N ARG A 26 6.12 -20.16 1.71
CA ARG A 26 5.29 -18.96 1.93
C ARG A 26 6.01 -17.95 2.81
N LYS A 27 5.72 -16.66 2.62
CA LYS A 27 6.29 -15.57 3.40
C LYS A 27 5.46 -15.32 4.68
N SER A 28 5.42 -16.33 5.57
CA SER A 28 4.88 -16.21 6.92
C SER A 28 5.97 -16.42 7.95
N VAL A 29 5.72 -15.95 9.18
CA VAL A 29 6.76 -15.85 10.22
C VAL A 29 7.41 -17.20 10.52
N GLU A 30 6.63 -18.29 10.55
CA GLU A 30 7.16 -19.63 10.87
C GLU A 30 8.14 -20.18 9.82
N PRO A 31 7.79 -20.25 8.50
CA PRO A 31 8.75 -20.64 7.46
C PRO A 31 9.95 -19.71 7.37
N MET A 32 9.77 -18.39 7.54
CA MET A 32 10.88 -17.44 7.57
C MET A 32 11.82 -17.70 8.76
N ALA A 33 11.28 -18.03 9.93
CA ALA A 33 12.10 -18.38 11.09
C ALA A 33 12.91 -19.66 10.86
N ALA A 34 12.31 -20.66 10.20
CA ALA A 34 13.00 -21.91 9.88
C ALA A 34 14.20 -21.71 8.92
N VAL A 35 14.07 -20.81 7.94
CA VAL A 35 15.17 -20.54 6.98
C VAL A 35 16.21 -19.56 7.53
N THR A 36 15.82 -18.63 8.41
CA THR A 36 16.75 -17.63 8.99
C THR A 36 17.51 -18.13 10.21
N ALA A 37 16.95 -19.09 10.95
CA ALA A 37 17.59 -19.68 12.12
C ALA A 37 17.15 -21.14 12.34
N PRO A 38 17.57 -22.09 11.50
CA PRO A 38 17.11 -23.47 11.54
C PRO A 38 17.39 -24.18 12.87
N GLU A 39 18.50 -23.86 13.53
CA GLU A 39 18.87 -24.47 14.81
C GLU A 39 18.05 -23.99 16.01
N ARG A 40 17.29 -22.88 15.85
CA ARG A 40 16.51 -22.26 16.92
C ARG A 40 15.18 -21.69 16.41
N THR A 41 14.53 -22.39 15.50
CA THR A 41 13.30 -21.96 14.80
C THR A 41 12.24 -21.43 15.74
N ALA A 42 11.97 -22.12 16.87
CA ALA A 42 10.94 -21.69 17.83
C ALA A 42 11.24 -20.30 18.47
N ALA A 43 12.47 -20.08 18.89
CA ALA A 43 12.89 -18.79 19.45
C ALA A 43 12.88 -17.68 18.38
N GLN A 44 13.30 -18.00 17.17
CA GLN A 44 13.28 -17.08 16.03
C GLN A 44 11.86 -16.72 15.62
N HIS A 45 10.95 -17.70 15.59
CA HIS A 45 9.53 -17.49 15.35
C HIS A 45 8.94 -16.48 16.33
N GLN A 46 9.17 -16.67 17.64
CA GLN A 46 8.69 -15.72 18.66
C GLN A 46 9.30 -14.32 18.50
N SER A 47 10.59 -14.25 18.18
CA SER A 47 11.28 -12.96 17.95
C SER A 47 10.68 -12.20 16.77
N LEU A 48 10.45 -12.87 15.63
CA LEU A 48 9.86 -12.26 14.45
C LEU A 48 8.39 -11.91 14.67
N LEU A 49 7.63 -12.77 15.32
CA LEU A 49 6.22 -12.54 15.65
C LEU A 49 6.06 -11.30 16.54
N HIS A 50 6.88 -11.22 17.62
CA HIS A 50 6.87 -10.06 18.50
C HIS A 50 7.29 -8.78 17.77
N PHE A 51 8.29 -8.85 16.89
CA PHE A 51 8.71 -7.69 16.10
C PHE A 51 7.59 -7.14 15.21
N VAL A 52 6.88 -8.03 14.51
CA VAL A 52 5.82 -7.62 13.56
C VAL A 52 4.51 -7.28 14.28
N GLY A 53 4.13 -8.03 15.33
CA GLY A 53 2.83 -7.90 15.98
C GLY A 53 2.82 -6.97 17.19
N GLU A 54 3.92 -6.91 17.95
CA GLU A 54 3.99 -6.18 19.23
C GLU A 54 5.00 -5.03 19.21
N GLY A 55 5.87 -5.01 18.21
CA GLY A 55 6.94 -4.01 18.10
C GLY A 55 6.36 -2.61 17.90
N ARG A 56 6.60 -1.69 18.85
CA ARG A 56 6.21 -0.27 18.75
C ARG A 56 7.17 0.47 17.82
N TRP A 57 7.02 0.33 16.52
CA TRP A 57 7.72 1.07 15.49
C TRP A 57 6.71 1.68 14.53
N SER A 58 7.06 2.79 13.90
CA SER A 58 6.20 3.49 12.94
C SER A 58 6.51 3.00 11.54
N ASP A 59 5.51 2.51 10.83
CA ASP A 59 5.57 2.17 9.41
C ASP A 59 5.86 3.41 8.55
N GLU A 60 5.29 4.57 8.89
CA GLU A 60 5.58 5.85 8.23
C GLU A 60 7.06 6.21 8.31
N MET A 61 7.68 6.07 9.50
CA MET A 61 9.11 6.33 9.68
C MET A 61 9.96 5.33 8.88
N VAL A 62 9.56 4.06 8.82
CA VAL A 62 10.24 3.04 8.02
C VAL A 62 10.14 3.37 6.54
N LEU A 63 8.93 3.67 6.03
CA LEU A 63 8.72 4.08 4.64
C LEU A 63 9.50 5.36 4.28
N ALA A 64 9.50 6.36 5.17
CA ALA A 64 10.30 7.57 4.99
C ALA A 64 11.79 7.24 4.85
N LYS A 65 12.31 6.35 5.70
CA LYS A 65 13.72 5.93 5.63
C LYS A 65 14.04 5.13 4.37
N VAL A 66 13.12 4.27 3.95
CA VAL A 66 13.27 3.53 2.68
C VAL A 66 13.31 4.52 1.51
N ARG A 67 12.41 5.51 1.47
CA ARG A 67 12.43 6.55 0.43
C ARG A 67 13.73 7.34 0.44
N GLU A 68 14.19 7.79 1.61
CA GLU A 68 15.48 8.52 1.75
C GLU A 68 16.66 7.73 1.18
N MET A 69 16.66 6.40 1.37
CA MET A 69 17.76 5.55 0.91
C MET A 69 17.65 5.13 -0.55
N VAL A 70 16.45 4.85 -1.03
CA VAL A 70 16.22 4.18 -2.31
C VAL A 70 15.91 5.16 -3.44
N LEU A 71 15.17 6.25 -3.15
CA LEU A 71 14.80 7.21 -4.19
C LEU A 71 16.00 7.82 -4.91
N PRO A 72 17.07 8.29 -4.21
CA PRO A 72 18.26 8.80 -4.91
C PRO A 72 18.95 7.76 -5.81
N GLU A 73 18.86 6.47 -5.43
CA GLU A 73 19.40 5.39 -6.26
C GLU A 73 18.61 5.23 -7.57
N ILE A 74 17.27 5.28 -7.47
CA ILE A 74 16.39 5.21 -8.65
C ILE A 74 16.65 6.40 -9.56
N GLU A 75 16.76 7.62 -9.02
CA GLU A 75 16.99 8.84 -9.79
C GLU A 75 18.36 8.87 -10.48
N ARG A 76 19.35 8.13 -10.01
CA ARG A 76 20.63 7.97 -10.71
C ARG A 76 20.51 7.21 -12.04
N HIS A 77 19.50 6.37 -12.17
CA HIS A 77 19.22 5.61 -13.40
C HIS A 77 18.26 6.34 -14.36
N GLY A 78 17.62 7.39 -13.91
CA GLY A 78 16.72 8.22 -14.70
C GLY A 78 15.71 8.96 -13.85
N PRO A 79 15.09 10.02 -14.38
CA PRO A 79 14.08 10.79 -13.64
C PRO A 79 12.88 9.90 -13.30
N ILE A 80 12.13 10.27 -12.27
CA ILE A 80 10.82 9.65 -12.00
C ILE A 80 9.86 10.02 -13.13
N GLU A 81 9.24 9.01 -13.73
CA GLU A 81 8.33 9.15 -14.87
C GLU A 81 6.87 8.93 -14.49
N ALA A 82 6.63 8.07 -13.49
CA ALA A 82 5.28 7.65 -13.13
C ALA A 82 5.03 7.64 -11.62
N TRP A 83 3.78 7.99 -11.26
CA TRP A 83 3.15 7.74 -9.98
C TRP A 83 2.01 6.74 -10.19
N ILE A 84 2.16 5.53 -9.71
CA ILE A 84 1.26 4.41 -9.98
C ILE A 84 0.34 4.23 -8.77
N ILE A 85 -0.97 4.40 -8.97
CA ILE A 85 -2.00 4.07 -8.00
C ILE A 85 -2.55 2.70 -8.32
N ASP A 86 -2.51 1.82 -7.33
CA ASP A 86 -3.05 0.46 -7.45
C ASP A 86 -3.50 -0.06 -6.08
N ASP A 87 -4.23 -1.17 -6.07
CA ASP A 87 -4.53 -1.87 -4.83
C ASP A 87 -4.02 -3.32 -4.84
N THR A 88 -3.64 -3.78 -3.66
CA THR A 88 -3.17 -5.15 -3.49
C THR A 88 -4.08 -5.90 -2.52
N GLY A 89 -4.63 -7.02 -2.99
CA GLY A 89 -5.43 -7.93 -2.17
C GLY A 89 -4.56 -8.96 -1.46
N PHE A 90 -4.74 -9.11 -0.14
CA PHE A 90 -4.07 -10.11 0.69
C PHE A 90 -5.09 -11.17 1.13
N PRO A 91 -5.11 -12.38 0.53
CA PRO A 91 -6.04 -13.44 0.91
C PRO A 91 -5.92 -13.80 2.40
N LYS A 92 -7.05 -13.97 3.06
CA LYS A 92 -7.15 -14.35 4.48
C LYS A 92 -8.13 -15.51 4.68
N LYS A 93 -7.81 -16.42 5.59
CA LYS A 93 -8.72 -17.51 5.94
C LYS A 93 -9.67 -17.17 7.08
N GLY A 94 -9.32 -16.20 7.92
CA GLY A 94 -10.08 -15.80 9.10
C GLY A 94 -10.84 -14.49 8.90
N THR A 95 -11.61 -14.10 9.91
CA THR A 95 -12.45 -12.89 9.93
C THR A 95 -11.94 -11.80 10.88
N HIS A 96 -10.81 -12.02 11.55
CA HIS A 96 -10.32 -11.13 12.62
C HIS A 96 -9.31 -10.10 12.16
N SER A 97 -8.63 -10.30 11.03
CA SER A 97 -7.67 -9.31 10.50
C SER A 97 -8.39 -8.02 10.15
N VAL A 98 -7.82 -6.88 10.53
CA VAL A 98 -8.41 -5.54 10.28
C VAL A 98 -8.70 -5.35 8.79
N GLY A 99 -9.91 -4.90 8.46
CA GLY A 99 -10.31 -4.65 7.08
C GLY A 99 -10.59 -5.90 6.23
N VAL A 100 -10.55 -7.10 6.84
CA VAL A 100 -10.89 -8.33 6.11
C VAL A 100 -12.39 -8.37 5.79
N ALA A 101 -12.70 -8.60 4.53
CA ALA A 101 -14.06 -8.74 4.01
C ALA A 101 -14.04 -9.59 2.73
N ARG A 102 -15.22 -10.02 2.28
CA ARG A 102 -15.39 -10.56 0.93
C ARG A 102 -15.35 -9.39 -0.05
N GLN A 103 -14.29 -9.31 -0.81
CA GLN A 103 -14.06 -8.24 -1.80
C GLN A 103 -13.16 -8.76 -2.93
N TYR A 104 -13.05 -8.02 -4.02
CA TYR A 104 -12.18 -8.41 -5.13
C TYR A 104 -10.72 -8.50 -4.65
N CYS A 105 -10.11 -9.64 -4.91
CA CYS A 105 -8.71 -9.91 -4.61
C CYS A 105 -7.95 -10.10 -5.92
N GLY A 106 -7.21 -9.08 -6.33
CA GLY A 106 -6.45 -9.10 -7.59
C GLY A 106 -5.48 -10.28 -7.70
N GLN A 107 -4.86 -10.68 -6.59
CA GLN A 107 -3.96 -11.84 -6.54
C GLN A 107 -4.68 -13.17 -6.91
N LEU A 108 -5.98 -13.28 -6.63
CA LEU A 108 -6.78 -14.46 -6.94
C LEU A 108 -7.64 -14.31 -8.19
N GLY A 109 -7.73 -13.08 -8.76
CA GLY A 109 -8.57 -12.77 -9.91
C GLY A 109 -10.08 -12.92 -9.66
N LYS A 110 -10.53 -12.91 -8.41
CA LYS A 110 -11.93 -13.12 -8.01
C LYS A 110 -12.25 -12.43 -6.70
N GLU A 111 -13.56 -12.35 -6.38
CA GLU A 111 -13.99 -12.01 -5.02
C GLU A 111 -13.67 -13.14 -4.04
N ASP A 112 -12.95 -12.79 -2.99
CA ASP A 112 -12.62 -13.74 -1.91
C ASP A 112 -12.44 -12.97 -0.58
N ASN A 113 -12.28 -13.72 0.51
CA ASN A 113 -11.99 -13.16 1.83
C ASN A 113 -10.56 -12.61 1.85
N CYS A 114 -10.40 -11.30 1.84
CA CYS A 114 -9.09 -10.65 1.78
C CYS A 114 -9.06 -9.31 2.52
N GLN A 115 -7.86 -8.83 2.83
CA GLN A 115 -7.59 -7.42 3.10
C GLN A 115 -7.15 -6.77 1.80
N VAL A 116 -7.41 -5.48 1.63
CA VAL A 116 -6.93 -4.70 0.49
C VAL A 116 -6.18 -3.49 0.98
N ALA A 117 -5.02 -3.22 0.41
CA ALA A 117 -4.27 -1.99 0.64
C ALA A 117 -4.16 -1.20 -0.66
N VAL A 118 -4.47 0.08 -0.60
CA VAL A 118 -4.20 1.04 -1.69
C VAL A 118 -2.77 1.52 -1.57
N SER A 119 -2.05 1.54 -2.66
CA SER A 119 -0.64 1.97 -2.71
C SER A 119 -0.40 3.05 -3.73
N LEU A 120 0.56 3.92 -3.43
CA LEU A 120 1.20 4.82 -4.38
C LEU A 120 2.64 4.35 -4.57
N SER A 121 3.00 3.98 -5.79
CA SER A 121 4.38 3.69 -6.18
C SER A 121 4.92 4.79 -7.09
N ILE A 122 6.20 5.12 -6.94
CA ILE A 122 6.94 6.01 -7.83
C ILE A 122 7.90 5.19 -8.68
N ALA A 123 8.01 5.49 -9.96
CA ALA A 123 8.75 4.65 -10.89
C ALA A 123 9.44 5.45 -11.98
N ASN A 124 10.52 4.88 -12.50
CA ASN A 124 11.10 5.20 -13.80
C ASN A 124 11.16 3.93 -14.67
N ALA A 125 11.87 3.98 -15.80
CA ALA A 125 12.00 2.84 -16.71
C ALA A 125 12.66 1.60 -16.08
N ASP A 126 13.53 1.78 -15.07
CA ASP A 126 14.37 0.72 -14.51
C ASP A 126 13.87 0.17 -13.18
N ALA A 127 13.14 0.98 -12.38
CA ALA A 127 12.75 0.61 -11.03
C ALA A 127 11.44 1.26 -10.57
N SER A 128 10.80 0.62 -9.59
CA SER A 128 9.67 1.20 -8.88
C SER A 128 9.84 1.06 -7.37
N LEU A 129 9.34 2.05 -6.63
CA LEU A 129 9.36 2.10 -5.18
C LEU A 129 7.96 2.40 -4.65
N PRO A 130 7.36 1.50 -3.88
CA PRO A 130 6.16 1.83 -3.13
C PRO A 130 6.46 2.94 -2.11
N ALA A 131 5.87 4.11 -2.33
CA ALA A 131 6.11 5.31 -1.51
C ALA A 131 5.12 5.43 -0.36
N ALA A 132 3.89 4.97 -0.54
CA ALA A 132 2.85 4.98 0.48
C ALA A 132 1.93 3.76 0.35
N TYR A 133 1.41 3.32 1.51
CA TYR A 133 0.38 2.29 1.62
C TYR A 133 -0.67 2.72 2.62
N ARG A 134 -1.93 2.37 2.35
CA ARG A 134 -2.99 2.47 3.34
C ARG A 134 -3.94 1.29 3.22
N LEU A 135 -4.18 0.60 4.35
CA LEU A 135 -5.17 -0.45 4.43
C LEU A 135 -6.57 0.14 4.19
N TYR A 136 -7.30 -0.43 3.25
CA TYR A 136 -8.70 -0.11 3.05
C TYR A 136 -9.54 -0.74 4.15
N LEU A 137 -10.33 0.09 4.81
CA LEU A 137 -11.27 -0.33 5.84
C LEU A 137 -12.68 -0.37 5.24
N PRO A 138 -13.25 -1.56 4.96
CA PRO A 138 -14.60 -1.66 4.42
C PRO A 138 -15.64 -0.99 5.32
N GLN A 139 -16.73 -0.49 4.75
CA GLN A 139 -17.75 0.26 5.49
C GLN A 139 -18.37 -0.55 6.65
N GLU A 140 -18.48 -1.87 6.50
CA GLU A 140 -18.94 -2.76 7.56
C GLU A 140 -18.03 -2.78 8.79
N TRP A 141 -16.71 -2.65 8.57
CA TRP A 141 -15.73 -2.49 9.63
C TRP A 141 -15.85 -1.11 10.29
N ALA A 142 -15.90 -0.06 9.48
CA ALA A 142 -15.95 1.30 9.99
C ALA A 142 -17.20 1.60 10.83
N LYS A 143 -18.29 0.86 10.61
CA LYS A 143 -19.54 0.96 11.40
C LYS A 143 -19.53 0.13 12.69
N ASP A 144 -18.60 -0.80 12.87
CA ASP A 144 -18.51 -1.68 14.04
C ASP A 144 -17.41 -1.21 15.00
N SER A 145 -17.76 -0.24 15.85
CA SER A 145 -16.85 0.34 16.84
C SER A 145 -16.33 -0.69 17.87
N ALA A 146 -17.11 -1.74 18.16
CA ALA A 146 -16.66 -2.79 19.07
C ALA A 146 -15.59 -3.66 18.42
N ARG A 147 -15.76 -4.00 17.14
CA ARG A 147 -14.78 -4.75 16.34
C ARG A 147 -13.49 -3.95 16.15
N LEU A 148 -13.60 -2.65 15.85
CA LEU A 148 -12.44 -1.76 15.71
C LEU A 148 -11.60 -1.70 17.00
N ARG A 149 -12.23 -1.44 18.14
CA ARG A 149 -11.54 -1.42 19.45
C ARG A 149 -10.89 -2.76 19.79
N LYS A 150 -11.62 -3.88 19.57
CA LYS A 150 -11.08 -5.23 19.81
C LYS A 150 -9.86 -5.52 18.94
N ALA A 151 -9.81 -4.98 17.73
CA ALA A 151 -8.71 -5.14 16.80
C ALA A 151 -7.57 -4.12 16.97
N GLY A 152 -7.70 -3.18 17.92
CA GLY A 152 -6.70 -2.15 18.19
C GLY A 152 -6.60 -1.09 17.08
N VAL A 153 -7.68 -0.90 16.31
CA VAL A 153 -7.70 0.15 15.28
C VAL A 153 -7.77 1.51 15.95
N PRO A 154 -6.92 2.49 15.56
CA PRO A 154 -6.97 3.85 16.10
C PRO A 154 -8.33 4.51 15.91
N ASP A 155 -8.74 5.34 16.86
CA ASP A 155 -10.07 6.00 16.86
C ASP A 155 -10.25 6.99 15.70
N ASP A 156 -9.17 7.50 15.14
CA ASP A 156 -9.14 8.41 13.99
C ASP A 156 -9.18 7.68 12.63
N ALA A 157 -9.13 6.35 12.62
CA ALA A 157 -9.24 5.53 11.41
C ALA A 157 -10.68 5.48 10.90
N GLY A 158 -11.13 6.56 10.26
CA GLY A 158 -12.44 6.66 9.62
C GLY A 158 -12.56 5.89 8.30
N PHE A 159 -13.81 5.66 7.87
CA PHE A 159 -14.08 5.14 6.53
C PHE A 159 -13.60 6.12 5.45
N LYS A 160 -12.90 5.59 4.47
CA LYS A 160 -12.59 6.25 3.19
C LYS A 160 -12.75 5.25 2.06
N THR A 161 -13.27 5.71 0.94
CA THR A 161 -13.26 4.94 -0.30
C THR A 161 -11.82 4.75 -0.79
N LYS A 162 -11.59 3.77 -1.64
CA LYS A 162 -10.27 3.57 -2.25
C LYS A 162 -9.82 4.81 -3.05
N HIS A 163 -10.75 5.50 -3.71
CA HIS A 163 -10.48 6.74 -4.45
C HIS A 163 -10.02 7.88 -3.51
N GLU A 164 -10.68 8.05 -2.37
CA GLU A 164 -10.26 9.05 -1.36
C GLU A 164 -8.89 8.70 -0.78
N ILE A 165 -8.60 7.41 -0.55
CA ILE A 165 -7.27 6.97 -0.08
C ILE A 165 -6.21 7.29 -1.14
N ALA A 166 -6.48 6.99 -2.41
CA ALA A 166 -5.59 7.30 -3.51
C ALA A 166 -5.30 8.80 -3.62
N LEU A 167 -6.36 9.62 -3.51
CA LEU A 167 -6.23 11.08 -3.53
C LEU A 167 -5.41 11.62 -2.35
N ASP A 168 -5.64 11.11 -1.14
CA ASP A 168 -4.84 11.46 0.04
C ASP A 168 -3.35 11.18 -0.19
N GLN A 169 -3.02 10.01 -0.77
CA GLN A 169 -1.64 9.65 -1.06
C GLN A 169 -1.00 10.55 -2.11
N LEU A 170 -1.75 10.93 -3.15
CA LEU A 170 -1.28 11.88 -4.17
C LEU A 170 -1.06 13.28 -3.59
N ARG A 171 -1.98 13.78 -2.76
CA ARG A 171 -1.83 15.07 -2.06
C ARG A 171 -0.59 15.06 -1.17
N TRP A 172 -0.48 14.03 -0.34
CA TRP A 172 0.70 13.84 0.50
C TRP A 172 2.01 13.82 -0.30
N ALA A 173 2.04 13.10 -1.42
CA ALA A 173 3.24 13.02 -2.26
C ALA A 173 3.63 14.38 -2.87
N CYS A 174 2.63 15.19 -3.27
CA CYS A 174 2.85 16.57 -3.71
C CYS A 174 3.40 17.45 -2.58
N GLU A 175 2.80 17.37 -1.37
CA GLU A 175 3.21 18.15 -0.20
C GLU A 175 4.58 17.74 0.33
N ALA A 176 4.90 16.44 0.28
CA ALA A 176 6.22 15.91 0.63
C ALA A 176 7.31 16.24 -0.40
N GLY A 177 6.96 16.89 -1.52
CA GLY A 177 7.91 17.28 -2.56
C GLY A 177 8.54 16.12 -3.32
N LEU A 178 7.83 14.98 -3.43
CA LEU A 178 8.35 13.86 -4.21
C LEU A 178 8.50 14.23 -5.68
N PRO A 179 9.53 13.70 -6.38
CA PRO A 179 9.71 13.94 -7.81
C PRO A 179 8.45 13.56 -8.58
N ARG A 180 7.91 14.51 -9.36
CA ARG A 180 6.63 14.32 -10.05
C ARG A 180 6.78 13.39 -11.25
N GLY A 181 5.80 12.52 -11.43
CA GLY A 181 5.59 11.68 -12.60
C GLY A 181 4.16 11.78 -13.11
N VAL A 182 3.85 11.08 -14.19
CA VAL A 182 2.50 10.92 -14.70
C VAL A 182 1.73 9.99 -13.77
N ALA A 183 0.58 10.41 -13.26
CA ALA A 183 -0.27 9.53 -12.44
C ALA A 183 -0.92 8.44 -13.32
N LEU A 184 -0.62 7.19 -13.04
CA LEU A 184 -1.14 6.03 -13.75
C LEU A 184 -2.21 5.35 -12.90
N LEU A 185 -3.36 5.11 -13.51
CA LEU A 185 -4.55 4.56 -12.87
C LEU A 185 -5.13 3.44 -13.74
N ASP A 186 -5.48 2.33 -13.14
CA ASP A 186 -6.29 1.31 -13.83
C ASP A 186 -7.76 1.75 -13.96
N ALA A 187 -8.62 0.92 -14.57
CA ALA A 187 -10.03 1.24 -14.75
C ALA A 187 -10.83 1.30 -13.43
N GLY A 188 -10.36 0.64 -12.37
CA GLY A 188 -10.96 0.72 -11.04
C GLY A 188 -10.90 2.12 -10.46
N TYR A 189 -9.79 2.82 -10.67
CA TYR A 189 -9.59 4.20 -10.26
C TYR A 189 -9.93 5.20 -11.37
N GLY A 190 -9.50 4.91 -12.58
CA GLY A 190 -9.60 5.82 -13.71
C GLY A 190 -11.02 6.08 -14.18
N ASN A 191 -11.99 5.21 -13.88
CA ASN A 191 -13.39 5.44 -14.21
C ASN A 191 -14.08 6.48 -13.31
N ASN A 192 -13.47 6.85 -12.18
CA ASN A 192 -13.99 7.87 -11.27
C ASN A 192 -13.63 9.28 -11.79
N SER A 193 -14.66 10.05 -12.22
CA SER A 193 -14.49 11.39 -12.78
C SER A 193 -14.04 12.43 -11.76
N GLU A 194 -14.46 12.31 -10.49
CA GLU A 194 -14.09 13.22 -9.41
C GLU A 194 -12.59 13.05 -9.11
N LEU A 195 -12.10 11.80 -9.00
CA LEU A 195 -10.67 11.55 -8.79
C LEU A 195 -9.83 12.14 -9.94
N ARG A 196 -10.26 12.00 -11.20
CA ARG A 196 -9.54 12.61 -12.34
C ARG A 196 -9.52 14.14 -12.26
N ALA A 197 -10.64 14.76 -11.85
CA ALA A 197 -10.71 16.21 -11.67
C ALA A 197 -9.79 16.67 -10.53
N ASP A 198 -9.78 15.96 -9.40
CA ASP A 198 -8.90 16.23 -8.26
C ASP A 198 -7.41 16.10 -8.64
N ILE A 199 -7.04 15.06 -9.40
CA ILE A 199 -5.66 14.90 -9.91
C ILE A 199 -5.26 16.09 -10.79
N THR A 200 -6.16 16.53 -11.67
CA THR A 200 -5.96 17.75 -12.47
C THR A 200 -5.79 18.98 -11.57
N GLY A 201 -6.59 19.10 -10.51
CA GLY A 201 -6.52 20.18 -9.52
C GLY A 201 -5.17 20.20 -8.76
N LEU A 202 -4.51 19.07 -8.59
CA LEU A 202 -3.16 18.97 -8.03
C LEU A 202 -2.04 19.38 -9.02
N GLY A 203 -2.42 19.71 -10.26
CA GLY A 203 -1.46 20.02 -11.33
C GLY A 203 -0.68 18.80 -11.80
N LEU A 204 -1.24 17.60 -11.67
CA LEU A 204 -0.66 16.36 -12.15
C LEU A 204 -1.25 16.00 -13.52
N THR A 205 -0.40 15.51 -14.41
CA THR A 205 -0.83 14.80 -15.62
C THR A 205 -1.16 13.37 -15.25
N TYR A 206 -2.16 12.77 -15.90
CA TYR A 206 -2.50 11.38 -15.65
C TYR A 206 -2.80 10.59 -16.93
N VAL A 207 -2.62 9.28 -16.85
CA VAL A 207 -3.16 8.30 -17.81
C VAL A 207 -4.05 7.35 -17.01
N ALA A 208 -5.31 7.24 -17.42
CA ALA A 208 -6.32 6.47 -16.72
C ALA A 208 -6.92 5.41 -17.63
N GLY A 209 -6.93 4.16 -17.19
CA GLY A 209 -7.79 3.12 -17.72
C GLY A 209 -9.26 3.49 -17.50
N ILE A 210 -10.11 3.18 -18.45
CA ILE A 210 -11.57 3.35 -18.35
C ILE A 210 -12.28 2.08 -18.78
N LEU A 211 -13.50 1.89 -18.30
CA LEU A 211 -14.33 0.77 -18.75
C LEU A 211 -14.77 0.98 -20.20
N SER A 212 -14.96 -0.11 -20.94
CA SER A 212 -15.34 -0.09 -22.36
C SER A 212 -16.68 0.58 -22.66
N ASN A 213 -17.54 0.70 -21.64
CA ASN A 213 -18.84 1.39 -21.72
C ASN A 213 -18.79 2.85 -21.26
N THR A 214 -17.61 3.40 -21.00
CA THR A 214 -17.45 4.82 -20.59
C THR A 214 -17.69 5.72 -21.79
N THR A 215 -18.60 6.71 -21.63
CA THR A 215 -18.82 7.73 -22.65
C THR A 215 -17.62 8.68 -22.72
N VAL A 216 -17.11 8.90 -23.92
CA VAL A 216 -16.00 9.80 -24.19
C VAL A 216 -16.37 10.78 -25.30
N TRP A 217 -15.73 11.95 -25.34
CA TRP A 217 -15.91 12.97 -26.35
C TRP A 217 -14.62 13.13 -27.16
N PRO A 218 -14.73 13.41 -28.46
CA PRO A 218 -13.58 13.79 -29.26
C PRO A 218 -12.86 15.02 -28.67
N ARG A 219 -11.58 15.14 -28.94
CA ARG A 219 -10.79 16.31 -28.50
C ARG A 219 -11.43 17.63 -28.96
N GLY A 220 -11.61 18.57 -28.04
CA GLY A 220 -12.21 19.87 -28.33
C GLY A 220 -13.74 19.88 -28.31
N THR A 221 -14.38 18.75 -28.04
CA THR A 221 -15.81 18.67 -27.74
C THR A 221 -16.00 18.37 -26.26
N GLY A 222 -17.15 18.71 -25.71
CA GLY A 222 -17.52 18.42 -24.32
C GLY A 222 -18.88 17.76 -24.24
N PRO A 223 -19.34 17.33 -23.06
CA PRO A 223 -20.71 16.91 -22.90
C PRO A 223 -21.62 18.06 -23.29
N LEU A 224 -22.66 17.72 -24.07
CA LEU A 224 -23.73 18.69 -24.29
C LEU A 224 -24.34 19.06 -22.94
N PRO A 225 -24.61 20.35 -22.67
CA PRO A 225 -25.33 20.71 -21.46
C PRO A 225 -26.69 20.01 -21.45
N PRO A 226 -27.16 19.60 -20.25
CA PRO A 226 -28.48 18.96 -20.10
C PRO A 226 -29.61 19.85 -20.58
#